data_8e53b7a9fbd0266fd1ad48e2117d1534
#
_entry.id   8e53b7a9fbd0266fd1ad48e2117d1534
#
_cell.length_a   1.000
_cell.length_b   1.000
_cell.length_c   1.000
_cell.angle_alpha   90.00
_cell.angle_beta   90.00
_cell.angle_gamma   90.00
#
_symmetry.space_group_name_H-M   'P 1'
#
loop_
_entity.id
_entity.type
_entity.pdbx_description
1 polymer ?
#
loop_
_entity_poly.entity_id
_entity_poly.type
_entity_poly.pdbx_seq_one_letter_code
_entity_poly.pdbx_strand_id
1 'polypeptide(L)'
;FNPLTSEKLFVLRVGRPGYHKLEEYESEISWLRQINDYTPLKVANPIPARDGSYIQQVERDGICYFCVATEFLTGETLEHDNSPEVAPAHFRVLGETTAYLHRQTEIWNGTKDIKRFEWDFDNVIGPNAIWGNWRDYPDLYPEAQAKIERCCDIIKARLERYGKTDQNY
;
A
#
# COMPACT_ATOMS: atom_id res chain seq x y z
N PHE A 1 -5.58 -2.75 22.67
CA PHE A 1 -6.83 -2.55 23.41
C PHE A 1 -6.58 -2.79 24.91
N ASN A 2 -6.92 -1.82 25.72
CA ASN A 2 -6.88 -1.97 27.17
C ASN A 2 -8.28 -2.40 27.64
N PRO A 3 -8.47 -3.65 28.12
CA PRO A 3 -9.79 -4.15 28.50
C PRO A 3 -10.39 -3.42 29.72
N LEU A 4 -9.58 -2.76 30.54
CA LEU A 4 -10.03 -2.02 31.72
C LEU A 4 -10.55 -0.62 31.41
N THR A 5 -10.02 0.03 30.38
CA THR A 5 -10.38 1.40 29.99
C THR A 5 -11.09 1.48 28.65
N SER A 6 -11.24 0.35 27.93
CA SER A 6 -11.70 0.28 26.53
C SER A 6 -10.90 1.15 25.56
N GLU A 7 -9.70 1.56 25.97
CA GLU A 7 -8.80 2.39 25.19
C GLU A 7 -8.10 1.57 24.10
N LYS A 8 -8.06 2.08 22.88
CA LYS A 8 -7.32 1.50 21.78
C LYS A 8 -5.90 2.02 21.82
N LEU A 9 -4.95 1.18 22.24
CA LEU A 9 -3.56 1.56 22.42
C LEU A 9 -2.75 1.50 21.13
N PHE A 10 -2.98 0.47 20.33
CA PHE A 10 -2.26 0.22 19.07
C PHE A 10 -3.03 -0.72 18.15
N VAL A 11 -2.56 -0.80 16.91
CA VAL A 11 -2.98 -1.80 15.93
C VAL A 11 -1.84 -2.80 15.78
N LEU A 12 -2.13 -4.09 15.96
CA LEU A 12 -1.21 -5.17 15.62
C LEU A 12 -1.61 -5.77 14.28
N ARG A 13 -0.70 -5.68 13.30
CA ARG A 13 -0.84 -6.34 12.01
C ARG A 13 -0.01 -7.61 12.00
N VAL A 14 -0.65 -8.74 11.74
CA VAL A 14 -0.01 -10.01 11.45
C VAL A 14 -0.05 -10.21 9.94
N GLY A 15 1.11 -10.25 9.32
CA GLY A 15 1.22 -10.36 7.87
C GLY A 15 0.83 -11.75 7.37
N ARG A 16 0.21 -11.80 6.20
CA ARG A 16 -0.10 -13.05 5.52
C ARG A 16 1.21 -13.73 5.10
N PRO A 17 1.43 -15.01 5.45
CA PRO A 17 2.65 -15.72 5.08
C PRO A 17 2.90 -15.72 3.57
N GLY A 18 4.16 -15.49 3.18
CA GLY A 18 4.58 -15.51 1.79
C GLY A 18 4.07 -14.36 0.92
N TYR A 19 3.27 -13.43 1.48
CA TYR A 19 2.73 -12.30 0.71
C TYR A 19 3.72 -11.14 0.59
N HIS A 20 4.41 -10.82 1.66
CA HIS A 20 5.47 -9.82 1.69
C HIS A 20 6.75 -10.40 2.29
N LYS A 21 7.90 -9.94 1.78
CA LYS A 21 9.22 -10.24 2.33
C LYS A 21 9.57 -9.27 3.46
N LEU A 22 10.54 -9.64 4.28
CA LEU A 22 11.03 -8.79 5.39
C LEU A 22 11.43 -7.39 4.90
N GLU A 23 12.19 -7.32 3.82
CA GLU A 23 12.66 -6.06 3.21
C GLU A 23 11.54 -5.11 2.77
N GLU A 24 10.35 -5.65 2.46
CA GLU A 24 9.17 -4.85 2.12
C GLU A 24 8.52 -4.23 3.37
N TYR A 25 8.53 -4.95 4.50
CA TYR A 25 8.12 -4.39 5.80
C TYR A 25 9.10 -3.33 6.29
N GLU A 26 10.41 -3.56 6.16
CA GLU A 26 11.45 -2.58 6.50
C GLU A 26 11.28 -1.29 5.70
N SER A 27 11.01 -1.41 4.40
CA SER A 27 10.73 -0.28 3.51
C SER A 27 9.49 0.51 3.95
N GLU A 28 8.40 -0.18 4.29
CA GLU A 28 7.18 0.44 4.80
C GLU A 28 7.43 1.20 6.11
N ILE A 29 8.12 0.58 7.07
CA ILE A 29 8.46 1.20 8.36
C ILE A 29 9.32 2.46 8.15
N SER A 30 10.34 2.35 7.29
CA SER A 30 11.21 3.48 6.96
C SER A 30 10.40 4.65 6.37
N TRP A 31 9.50 4.37 5.43
CA TRP A 31 8.68 5.41 4.80
C TRP A 31 7.68 6.04 5.78
N LEU A 32 6.98 5.25 6.60
CA LEU A 32 6.05 5.78 7.62
C LEU A 32 6.76 6.73 8.59
N ARG A 33 7.97 6.40 9.02
CA ARG A 33 8.77 7.27 9.89
C ARG A 33 9.15 8.56 9.17
N GLN A 34 9.58 8.48 7.92
CA GLN A 34 9.91 9.66 7.13
C GLN A 34 8.71 10.59 6.93
N ILE A 35 7.52 10.06 6.71
CA ILE A 35 6.31 10.88 6.61
C ILE A 35 6.05 11.61 7.92
N ASN A 36 6.08 10.91 9.07
CA ASN A 36 5.85 11.51 10.38
C ASN A 36 6.90 12.55 10.77
N ASP A 37 8.18 12.33 10.40
CA ASP A 37 9.29 13.19 10.82
C ASP A 37 9.43 14.45 9.93
N TYR A 38 9.05 14.37 8.66
CA TYR A 38 9.36 15.41 7.66
C TYR A 38 8.14 16.00 6.93
N THR A 39 6.94 15.62 7.31
CA THR A 39 5.71 16.21 6.75
C THR A 39 4.75 16.62 7.88
N PRO A 40 3.79 17.51 7.62
CA PRO A 40 2.72 17.81 8.57
C PRO A 40 1.66 16.69 8.65
N LEU A 41 1.80 15.64 7.86
CA LEU A 41 0.86 14.53 7.83
C LEU A 41 1.05 13.65 9.07
N LYS A 42 -0.06 13.16 9.60
CA LYS A 42 -0.06 12.18 10.68
C LYS A 42 -0.43 10.82 10.11
N VAL A 43 0.56 9.93 10.03
CA VAL A 43 0.35 8.52 9.69
C VAL A 43 0.57 7.64 10.92
N ALA A 44 0.08 6.41 10.88
CA ALA A 44 0.20 5.47 11.98
C ALA A 44 1.68 5.19 12.29
N ASN A 45 2.18 5.75 13.39
CA ASN A 45 3.60 5.66 13.75
C ASN A 45 3.94 4.23 14.15
N PRO A 46 5.00 3.61 13.61
CA PRO A 46 5.45 2.29 14.04
C PRO A 46 5.90 2.30 15.49
N ILE A 47 5.51 1.27 16.24
CA ILE A 47 5.86 1.08 17.64
C ILE A 47 6.93 -0.02 17.73
N PRO A 48 8.12 0.27 18.30
CA PRO A 48 9.13 -0.75 18.47
C PRO A 48 8.73 -1.77 19.54
N ALA A 49 9.12 -3.00 19.36
CA ALA A 49 9.02 -4.05 20.37
C ALA A 49 10.04 -3.83 21.52
N ARG A 50 10.03 -4.69 22.51
CA ARG A 50 10.93 -4.58 23.69
C ARG A 50 12.41 -4.70 23.34
N ASP A 51 12.74 -5.38 22.24
CA ASP A 51 14.10 -5.54 21.71
C ASP A 51 14.52 -4.37 20.80
N GLY A 52 13.65 -3.37 20.62
CA GLY A 52 13.87 -2.22 19.75
C GLY A 52 13.55 -2.43 18.28
N SER A 53 13.23 -3.66 17.86
CA SER A 53 12.86 -3.93 16.46
C SER A 53 11.41 -3.51 16.19
N TYR A 54 11.12 -3.06 14.96
CA TYR A 54 9.77 -2.71 14.53
C TYR A 54 9.02 -3.88 13.91
N ILE A 55 9.74 -4.94 13.52
CA ILE A 55 9.19 -6.11 12.86
C ILE A 55 9.56 -7.33 13.69
N GLN A 56 8.55 -8.03 14.19
CA GLN A 56 8.73 -9.28 14.92
C GLN A 56 8.44 -10.45 13.98
N GLN A 57 9.30 -11.46 14.03
CA GLN A 57 9.10 -12.71 13.33
C GLN A 57 8.58 -13.74 14.31
N VAL A 58 7.43 -14.32 14.02
CA VAL A 58 6.81 -15.35 14.84
C VAL A 58 6.62 -16.60 14.00
N GLU A 59 7.18 -17.71 14.45
CA GLU A 59 6.97 -19.01 13.82
C GLU A 59 5.85 -19.76 14.52
N ARG A 60 4.91 -20.28 13.73
CA ARG A 60 3.85 -21.15 14.20
C ARG A 60 3.58 -22.22 13.16
N ASP A 61 3.58 -23.47 13.59
CA ASP A 61 3.33 -24.66 12.72
C ASP A 61 4.25 -24.70 11.48
N GLY A 62 5.52 -24.27 11.64
CA GLY A 62 6.52 -24.19 10.56
C GLY A 62 6.30 -23.03 9.59
N ILE A 63 5.39 -22.09 9.90
CA ILE A 63 5.08 -20.92 9.09
C ILE A 63 5.59 -19.67 9.80
N CYS A 64 6.38 -18.85 9.10
CA CYS A 64 6.88 -17.58 9.60
C CYS A 64 5.87 -16.44 9.30
N TYR A 65 5.54 -15.67 10.33
CA TYR A 65 4.68 -14.50 10.27
C TYR A 65 5.49 -13.25 10.63
N PHE A 66 5.34 -12.19 9.86
CA PHE A 66 5.83 -10.86 10.22
C PHE A 66 4.75 -10.08 10.93
N CYS A 67 5.08 -9.55 12.10
CA CYS A 67 4.18 -8.78 12.94
C CYS A 67 4.69 -7.35 13.12
N VAL A 68 3.83 -6.37 12.94
CA VAL A 68 4.14 -4.93 13.09
C VAL A 68 3.07 -4.30 13.97
N ALA A 69 3.48 -3.49 14.93
CA ALA A 69 2.58 -2.67 15.73
C ALA A 69 2.68 -1.20 15.30
N THR A 70 1.55 -0.53 15.23
CA THR A 70 1.47 0.91 14.94
C THR A 70 0.53 1.60 15.93
N GLU A 71 0.71 2.90 16.11
CA GLU A 71 -0.25 3.72 16.86
C GLU A 71 -1.66 3.57 16.28
N PHE A 72 -2.66 3.58 17.16
CA PHE A 72 -4.04 3.66 16.73
C PHE A 72 -4.39 5.12 16.43
N LEU A 73 -4.73 5.39 15.17
CA LEU A 73 -5.24 6.69 14.77
C LEU A 73 -6.77 6.71 14.92
N THR A 74 -7.27 7.74 15.58
CA THR A 74 -8.71 8.03 15.62
C THR A 74 -9.11 8.78 14.36
N GLY A 75 -10.30 8.50 13.86
CA GLY A 75 -10.84 9.14 12.66
C GLY A 75 -12.01 8.35 12.09
N GLU A 76 -12.61 8.91 11.07
CA GLU A 76 -13.69 8.31 10.29
C GLU A 76 -13.26 8.19 8.84
N THR A 77 -13.80 7.21 8.12
CA THR A 77 -13.56 7.07 6.69
C THR A 77 -14.36 8.12 5.91
N LEU A 78 -13.84 8.55 4.77
CA LEU A 78 -14.51 9.52 3.89
C LEU A 78 -15.88 9.01 3.38
N GLU A 79 -16.15 7.72 3.50
CA GLU A 79 -17.42 7.09 3.09
C GLU A 79 -18.60 7.50 3.98
N HIS A 80 -18.32 7.96 5.20
CA HIS A 80 -19.37 8.33 6.16
C HIS A 80 -20.15 9.59 5.77
N ASP A 81 -19.54 10.52 5.04
CA ASP A 81 -20.23 11.71 4.53
C ASP A 81 -19.69 12.11 3.15
N ASN A 82 -20.33 11.57 2.12
CA ASN A 82 -20.09 11.89 0.72
C ASN A 82 -21.18 12.78 0.13
N SER A 83 -21.82 13.60 0.97
CA SER A 83 -22.81 14.54 0.47
C SER A 83 -22.18 15.52 -0.53
N PRO A 84 -22.91 16.02 -1.53
CA PRO A 84 -22.41 16.97 -2.51
C PRO A 84 -21.84 18.26 -1.87
N GLU A 85 -22.29 18.59 -0.66
CA GLU A 85 -21.86 19.77 0.10
C GLU A 85 -20.47 19.58 0.73
N VAL A 86 -20.16 18.36 1.17
CA VAL A 86 -18.93 18.03 1.94
C VAL A 86 -17.83 17.42 1.06
N ALA A 87 -18.20 16.68 0.03
CA ALA A 87 -17.24 15.99 -0.85
C ALA A 87 -16.14 16.91 -1.43
N PRO A 88 -16.41 18.15 -1.91
CA PRO A 88 -15.35 19.02 -2.42
C PRO A 88 -14.26 19.35 -1.39
N ALA A 89 -14.64 19.53 -0.11
CA ALA A 89 -13.69 19.80 0.97
C ALA A 89 -12.82 18.56 1.25
N HIS A 90 -13.41 17.38 1.26
CA HIS A 90 -12.68 16.11 1.44
C HIS A 90 -11.69 15.86 0.30
N PHE A 91 -12.09 16.07 -0.96
CA PHE A 91 -11.20 15.92 -2.11
C PHE A 91 -10.06 16.92 -2.11
N ARG A 92 -10.31 18.16 -1.63
CA ARG A 92 -9.23 19.14 -1.45
C ARG A 92 -8.20 18.67 -0.45
N VAL A 93 -8.62 18.19 0.73
CA VAL A 93 -7.72 17.65 1.76
C VAL A 93 -6.96 16.43 1.24
N LEU A 94 -7.64 15.54 0.51
CA LEU A 94 -7.00 14.38 -0.12
C LEU A 94 -5.92 14.82 -1.12
N GLY A 95 -6.20 15.82 -1.96
CA GLY A 95 -5.23 16.39 -2.89
C GLY A 95 -4.02 17.02 -2.20
N GLU A 96 -4.24 17.78 -1.12
CA GLU A 96 -3.16 18.34 -0.30
C GLU A 96 -2.30 17.23 0.32
N THR A 97 -2.94 16.20 0.88
CA THR A 97 -2.25 15.03 1.45
C THR A 97 -1.38 14.33 0.41
N THR A 98 -1.95 14.07 -0.77
CA THR A 98 -1.24 13.45 -1.90
C THR A 98 -0.04 14.30 -2.33
N ALA A 99 -0.19 15.62 -2.41
CA ALA A 99 0.90 16.52 -2.76
C ALA A 99 2.05 16.49 -1.73
N TYR A 100 1.74 16.41 -0.42
CA TYR A 100 2.76 16.24 0.61
C TYR A 100 3.52 14.91 0.46
N LEU A 101 2.83 13.81 0.17
CA LEU A 101 3.46 12.50 -0.04
C LEU A 101 4.38 12.52 -1.27
N HIS A 102 3.93 13.07 -2.39
CA HIS A 102 4.75 13.21 -3.60
C HIS A 102 6.00 14.05 -3.33
N ARG A 103 5.83 15.23 -2.73
CA ARG A 103 6.97 16.10 -2.42
C ARG A 103 7.96 15.44 -1.46
N GLN A 104 7.47 14.73 -0.44
CA GLN A 104 8.33 14.00 0.48
C GLN A 104 9.13 12.92 -0.27
N THR A 105 8.49 12.18 -1.18
CA THR A 105 9.13 11.12 -1.96
C THR A 105 10.19 11.67 -2.91
N GLU A 106 9.97 12.84 -3.51
CA GLU A 106 10.94 13.51 -4.39
C GLU A 106 12.23 13.91 -3.66
N ILE A 107 12.12 14.39 -2.43
CA ILE A 107 13.27 14.89 -1.65
C ILE A 107 13.93 13.82 -0.78
N TRP A 108 13.27 12.70 -0.56
CA TRP A 108 13.79 11.63 0.30
C TRP A 108 14.76 10.72 -0.47
N ASN A 109 16.02 10.74 -0.09
CA ASN A 109 17.05 9.89 -0.74
C ASN A 109 16.82 8.38 -0.55
N GLY A 110 16.06 7.97 0.46
CA GLY A 110 15.74 6.57 0.75
C GLY A 110 14.74 5.95 -0.23
N THR A 111 14.12 6.71 -1.13
CA THR A 111 13.21 6.15 -2.16
C THR A 111 13.87 5.10 -3.03
N LYS A 112 15.18 5.22 -3.28
CA LYS A 112 15.97 4.27 -4.07
C LYS A 112 16.11 2.90 -3.39
N ASP A 113 15.97 2.86 -2.07
CA ASP A 113 16.14 1.66 -1.25
C ASP A 113 14.81 0.95 -0.94
N ILE A 114 13.69 1.55 -1.34
CA ILE A 114 12.36 0.95 -1.18
C ILE A 114 12.26 -0.35 -1.96
N LYS A 115 11.90 -1.41 -1.25
CA LYS A 115 11.65 -2.74 -1.79
C LYS A 115 10.15 -2.99 -1.77
N ARG A 116 9.50 -2.79 -2.89
CA ARG A 116 8.08 -3.11 -3.12
C ARG A 116 7.92 -3.50 -4.58
N PHE A 117 6.88 -4.27 -4.89
CA PHE A 117 6.51 -4.51 -6.29
C PHE A 117 5.97 -3.22 -6.93
N GLU A 118 6.23 -3.06 -8.19
CA GLU A 118 5.69 -1.94 -8.95
C GLU A 118 4.24 -2.24 -9.38
N TRP A 119 3.39 -1.22 -9.35
CA TRP A 119 2.03 -1.27 -9.89
C TRP A 119 2.06 -0.97 -11.39
N ASP A 120 2.71 -1.83 -12.14
CA ASP A 120 2.80 -1.72 -13.58
C ASP A 120 1.87 -2.72 -14.30
N PHE A 121 1.88 -2.69 -15.63
CA PHE A 121 1.05 -3.58 -16.43
C PHE A 121 1.37 -5.05 -16.17
N ASP A 122 2.64 -5.41 -16.13
CA ASP A 122 3.06 -6.81 -16.03
C ASP A 122 2.72 -7.42 -14.66
N ASN A 123 2.89 -6.64 -13.60
CA ASN A 123 2.59 -7.07 -12.23
C ASN A 123 1.10 -7.07 -11.88
N VAL A 124 0.26 -6.30 -12.61
CA VAL A 124 -1.17 -6.19 -12.30
C VAL A 124 -2.04 -7.00 -13.25
N ILE A 125 -1.77 -6.96 -14.56
CA ILE A 125 -2.62 -7.53 -15.61
C ILE A 125 -1.86 -8.56 -16.48
N GLY A 126 -0.53 -8.54 -16.44
CA GLY A 126 0.31 -9.42 -17.23
C GLY A 126 0.16 -10.90 -16.88
N PRO A 127 0.79 -11.79 -17.63
CA PRO A 127 0.66 -13.24 -17.42
C PRO A 127 1.22 -13.71 -16.06
N ASN A 128 2.13 -12.94 -15.47
CA ASN A 128 2.75 -13.21 -14.17
C ASN A 128 2.25 -12.27 -13.07
N ALA A 129 1.02 -11.75 -13.21
CA ALA A 129 0.44 -10.82 -12.27
C ALA A 129 0.46 -11.36 -10.83
N ILE A 130 0.82 -10.49 -9.87
CA ILE A 130 1.09 -10.85 -8.47
C ILE A 130 -0.13 -11.46 -7.78
N TRP A 131 -1.33 -11.02 -8.15
CA TRP A 131 -2.59 -11.51 -7.58
C TRP A 131 -3.25 -12.63 -8.37
N GLY A 132 -2.54 -13.18 -9.36
CA GLY A 132 -2.99 -14.26 -10.21
C GLY A 132 -3.29 -13.80 -11.64
N ASN A 133 -3.23 -14.76 -12.54
CA ASN A 133 -3.50 -14.51 -13.94
C ASN A 133 -5.00 -14.62 -14.20
N TRP A 134 -5.64 -13.54 -14.61
CA TRP A 134 -7.07 -13.53 -14.93
C TRP A 134 -7.46 -14.54 -16.01
N ARG A 135 -6.50 -14.98 -16.85
CA ARG A 135 -6.70 -15.99 -17.89
C ARG A 135 -7.01 -17.38 -17.32
N ASP A 136 -6.61 -17.60 -16.07
CA ASP A 136 -6.82 -18.88 -15.37
C ASP A 136 -8.18 -18.94 -14.67
N TYR A 137 -9.04 -17.90 -14.85
CA TYR A 137 -10.39 -17.90 -14.28
C TYR A 137 -11.26 -18.98 -14.95
N PRO A 138 -11.75 -19.99 -14.19
CA PRO A 138 -12.34 -21.20 -14.76
C PRO A 138 -13.63 -20.96 -15.57
N ASP A 139 -14.38 -19.90 -15.25
CA ASP A 139 -15.64 -19.58 -15.93
C ASP A 139 -15.47 -18.52 -17.06
N LEU A 140 -14.24 -18.29 -17.49
CA LEU A 140 -13.95 -17.32 -18.55
C LEU A 140 -14.26 -17.93 -19.94
N TYR A 141 -15.34 -17.47 -20.54
CA TYR A 141 -15.70 -17.94 -21.88
C TYR A 141 -14.91 -17.23 -22.99
N PRO A 142 -14.70 -17.89 -24.16
CA PRO A 142 -13.75 -17.44 -25.19
C PRO A 142 -13.97 -16.00 -25.69
N GLU A 143 -15.25 -15.58 -25.88
CA GLU A 143 -15.55 -14.23 -26.36
C GLU A 143 -15.18 -13.14 -25.32
N ALA A 144 -15.34 -13.43 -24.03
CA ALA A 144 -14.91 -12.53 -22.97
C ALA A 144 -13.39 -12.46 -22.92
N GLN A 145 -12.72 -13.61 -23.00
CA GLN A 145 -11.26 -13.67 -23.04
C GLN A 145 -10.70 -12.84 -24.19
N ALA A 146 -11.22 -13.00 -25.41
CA ALA A 146 -10.77 -12.23 -26.56
C ALA A 146 -10.97 -10.71 -26.41
N LYS A 147 -12.07 -10.30 -25.77
CA LYS A 147 -12.32 -8.88 -25.48
C LYS A 147 -11.33 -8.33 -24.44
N ILE A 148 -11.07 -9.08 -23.38
CA ILE A 148 -10.13 -8.66 -22.33
C ILE A 148 -8.71 -8.61 -22.90
N GLU A 149 -8.27 -9.60 -23.69
CA GLU A 149 -6.96 -9.57 -24.37
C GLU A 149 -6.81 -8.31 -25.22
N ARG A 150 -7.81 -7.99 -26.03
CA ARG A 150 -7.78 -6.76 -26.83
C ARG A 150 -7.67 -5.50 -25.95
N CYS A 151 -8.36 -5.47 -24.82
CA CYS A 151 -8.21 -4.37 -23.84
C CYS A 151 -6.79 -4.31 -23.29
N CYS A 152 -6.20 -5.45 -22.94
CA CYS A 152 -4.82 -5.53 -22.46
C CYS A 152 -3.83 -5.00 -23.50
N ASP A 153 -3.97 -5.38 -24.77
CA ASP A 153 -3.13 -4.88 -25.86
C ASP A 153 -3.23 -3.36 -26.02
N ILE A 154 -4.44 -2.81 -25.96
CA ILE A 154 -4.67 -1.36 -26.03
C ILE A 154 -4.03 -0.65 -24.82
N ILE A 155 -4.21 -1.17 -23.62
CA ILE A 155 -3.63 -0.60 -22.39
C ILE A 155 -2.10 -0.63 -22.50
N LYS A 156 -1.51 -1.77 -22.83
CA LYS A 156 -0.08 -1.93 -23.00
C LYS A 156 0.50 -0.93 -23.99
N ALA A 157 -0.07 -0.86 -25.18
CA ALA A 157 0.36 0.09 -26.22
C ALA A 157 0.24 1.56 -25.78
N ARG A 158 -0.77 1.89 -24.98
CA ARG A 158 -0.93 3.24 -24.41
C ARG A 158 0.11 3.55 -23.36
N LEU A 159 0.40 2.61 -22.45
CA LEU A 159 1.42 2.77 -21.42
C LEU A 159 2.82 2.86 -22.03
N GLU A 160 3.15 2.04 -23.03
CA GLU A 160 4.41 2.13 -23.78
C GLU A 160 4.58 3.49 -24.45
N ARG A 161 3.50 4.01 -25.04
CA ARG A 161 3.51 5.35 -25.67
C ARG A 161 3.64 6.48 -24.67
N TYR A 162 3.01 6.32 -23.48
CA TYR A 162 3.10 7.29 -22.39
C TYR A 162 4.52 7.34 -21.82
N GLY A 163 5.17 6.17 -21.69
CA GLY A 163 6.52 6.04 -21.18
C GLY A 163 6.63 6.22 -19.68
N LYS A 164 7.82 6.01 -19.16
CA LYS A 164 8.18 6.30 -17.76
C LYS A 164 9.04 7.57 -17.72
N THR A 165 8.72 8.49 -16.85
CA THR A 165 9.53 9.68 -16.55
C THR A 165 9.74 9.78 -15.04
N ASP A 166 10.65 10.63 -14.59
CA ASP A 166 10.90 10.88 -13.17
C ASP A 166 9.67 11.49 -12.44
N GLN A 167 8.60 11.82 -13.18
CA GLN A 167 7.41 12.49 -12.66
C GLN A 167 6.13 11.66 -12.80
N ASN A 168 6.17 10.55 -13.52
CA ASN A 168 5.06 9.60 -13.61
C ASN A 168 5.52 8.24 -13.07
N TYR A 169 4.96 7.89 -11.95
CA TYR A 169 5.25 6.67 -11.22
C TYR A 169 4.42 5.49 -11.74
#